data_1f63bca49869bbb8e4bda2da71f722ff
#
_entry.id   1f63bca49869bbb8e4bda2da71f722ff
#
_cell.length_a   1.000
_cell.length_b   1.000
_cell.length_c   1.000
_cell.angle_alpha   90.00
_cell.angle_beta   90.00
_cell.angle_gamma   90.00
#
_symmetry.space_group_name_H-M   'P 1'
#
loop_
_entity.id
_entity.type
_entity.pdbx_description
1 polymer ?
#
loop_
_entity_poly.entity_id
_entity_poly.type
_entity_poly.pdbx_seq_one_letter_code
_entity_poly.pdbx_strand_id
1 'polypeptide(L)'
;ATDLTVRLVGKEAGRAVVAMAVIPAIVASVLVLLALGDPHAYRVGFASGTAYAIGTMLDVYVFQAIRERSDNWWAAPALSTIAANIIDTYSFFYVAFAGSLDAEGNLSWIGANWHVVAQNNTLTKIVVGLIVFLPAYGVLLNRLQVIGKKK
;
A
#
# COMPACT_ATOMS: atom_id res chain seq x y z
N ALA A 1 9.72 2.86 -1.10
CA ALA A 1 10.51 3.51 -0.02
C ALA A 1 10.69 2.56 1.16
N THR A 2 9.64 1.92 1.64
CA THR A 2 9.66 1.00 2.80
C THR A 2 10.62 -0.17 2.61
N ASP A 3 10.60 -0.82 1.46
CA ASP A 3 11.50 -1.93 1.11
C ASP A 3 12.98 -1.54 1.20
N LEU A 4 13.31 -0.35 0.71
CA LEU A 4 14.67 0.18 0.80
C LEU A 4 15.07 0.47 2.25
N THR A 5 14.15 1.02 3.05
CA THR A 5 14.38 1.25 4.48
C THR A 5 14.63 -0.08 5.20
N VAL A 6 13.80 -1.09 4.97
CA VAL A 6 14.00 -2.43 5.56
C VAL A 6 15.35 -3.03 5.16
N ARG A 7 15.74 -2.86 3.91
CA ARG A 7 17.00 -3.40 3.37
C ARG A 7 18.24 -2.70 3.93
N LEU A 8 18.17 -1.39 4.14
CA LEU A 8 19.32 -0.57 4.57
C LEU A 8 19.43 -0.44 6.10
N VAL A 9 18.30 -0.35 6.79
CA VAL A 9 18.24 0.01 8.21
C VAL A 9 17.55 -1.05 9.07
N GLY A 10 16.85 -2.02 8.45
CA GLY A 10 16.16 -3.12 9.09
C GLY A 10 14.66 -2.91 9.28
N LYS A 11 13.98 -3.97 9.69
CA LYS A 11 12.50 -4.02 9.76
C LYS A 11 11.90 -3.09 10.82
N GLU A 12 12.62 -2.86 11.93
CA GLU A 12 12.11 -1.99 13.00
C GLU A 12 12.05 -0.53 12.54
N ALA A 13 13.06 -0.06 11.80
CA ALA A 13 13.03 1.27 11.19
C ALA A 13 11.91 1.40 10.13
N GLY A 14 11.68 0.36 9.32
CA GLY A 14 10.57 0.31 8.37
C GLY A 14 9.21 0.45 9.06
N ARG A 15 9.00 -0.28 10.16
CA ARG A 15 7.79 -0.20 10.98
C ARG A 15 7.60 1.19 11.62
N ALA A 16 8.66 1.79 12.14
CA ALA A 16 8.60 3.11 12.73
C ALA A 16 8.21 4.19 11.70
N VAL A 17 8.76 4.12 10.49
CA VAL A 17 8.41 5.04 9.39
C VAL A 17 6.92 4.91 9.03
N VAL A 18 6.41 3.69 8.90
CA VAL A 18 4.98 3.44 8.62
C VAL A 18 4.11 3.98 9.75
N ALA A 19 4.43 3.66 11.00
CA ALA A 19 3.64 4.10 12.16
C ALA A 19 3.56 5.63 12.26
N MET A 20 4.66 6.34 12.00
CA MET A 20 4.67 7.80 12.00
C MET A 20 3.90 8.42 10.83
N ALA A 21 3.77 7.71 9.70
CA ALA A 21 3.08 8.22 8.52
C ALA A 21 1.55 8.01 8.57
N VAL A 22 1.05 7.06 9.36
CA VAL A 22 -0.38 6.68 9.38
C VAL A 22 -1.28 7.85 9.79
N ILE A 23 -0.99 8.52 10.90
CA ILE A 23 -1.83 9.61 11.41
C ILE A 23 -1.89 10.78 10.42
N PRO A 24 -0.76 11.33 9.95
CA PRO A 24 -0.79 12.36 8.91
C PRO A 24 -1.50 11.94 7.63
N ALA A 25 -1.40 10.68 7.23
CA ALA A 25 -2.07 10.17 6.03
C ALA A 25 -3.60 10.16 6.20
N ILE A 26 -4.12 9.72 7.36
CA ILE A 26 -5.55 9.76 7.68
C ILE A 26 -6.05 11.22 7.67
N VAL A 27 -5.36 12.11 8.38
CA VAL A 27 -5.75 13.53 8.48
C VAL A 27 -5.76 14.18 7.09
N ALA A 28 -4.71 14.00 6.31
CA ALA A 28 -4.64 14.55 4.94
C ALA A 28 -5.76 14.03 4.05
N SER A 29 -6.03 12.71 4.10
CA SER A 29 -7.09 12.09 3.32
C SER A 29 -8.47 12.65 3.68
N VAL A 30 -8.78 12.77 4.98
CA VAL A 30 -10.06 13.36 5.44
C VAL A 30 -10.18 14.80 5.01
N LEU A 31 -9.14 15.62 5.20
CA LEU A 31 -9.17 17.05 4.85
C LEU A 31 -9.39 17.27 3.34
N VAL A 32 -8.70 16.48 2.50
CA VAL A 32 -8.90 16.58 1.03
C VAL A 32 -10.32 16.22 0.65
N LEU A 33 -10.88 15.14 1.18
CA LEU A 33 -12.24 14.70 0.86
C LEU A 33 -13.30 15.68 1.37
N LEU A 34 -13.10 16.27 2.56
CA LEU A 34 -13.98 17.33 3.08
C LEU A 34 -13.94 18.58 2.18
N ALA A 35 -12.75 18.97 1.71
CA ALA A 35 -12.58 20.09 0.79
C ALA A 35 -13.25 19.84 -0.58
N LEU A 36 -13.36 18.57 -0.99
CA LEU A 36 -14.08 18.16 -2.21
C LEU A 36 -15.59 17.98 -1.98
N GLY A 37 -16.07 18.13 -0.75
CA GLY A 37 -17.50 17.98 -0.42
C GLY A 37 -17.99 16.52 -0.42
N ASP A 38 -17.11 15.56 -0.23
CA ASP A 38 -17.49 14.15 -0.22
C ASP A 38 -18.27 13.80 1.08
N PRO A 39 -19.53 13.34 0.98
CA PRO A 39 -20.34 13.00 2.15
C PRO A 39 -19.78 11.84 2.98
N HIS A 40 -18.87 11.02 2.39
CA HIS A 40 -18.24 9.89 3.03
C HIS A 40 -16.79 10.17 3.45
N ALA A 41 -16.36 11.44 3.48
CA ALA A 41 -14.98 11.87 3.72
C ALA A 41 -14.32 11.18 4.92
N TYR A 42 -15.01 11.10 6.06
CA TYR A 42 -14.48 10.45 7.26
C TYR A 42 -14.29 8.94 7.07
N ARG A 43 -15.28 8.27 6.45
CA ARG A 43 -15.25 6.82 6.22
C ARG A 43 -14.13 6.45 5.24
N VAL A 44 -14.02 7.18 4.14
CA VAL A 44 -12.99 6.95 3.11
C VAL A 44 -11.61 7.34 3.63
N GLY A 45 -11.49 8.45 4.36
CA GLY A 45 -10.23 8.86 4.98
C GLY A 45 -9.72 7.86 6.00
N PHE A 46 -10.59 7.36 6.87
CA PHE A 46 -10.24 6.30 7.83
C PHE A 46 -9.87 4.99 7.13
N ALA A 47 -10.64 4.58 6.11
CA ALA A 47 -10.33 3.42 5.29
C ALA A 47 -8.96 3.52 4.63
N SER A 48 -8.64 4.69 4.07
CA SER A 48 -7.34 4.96 3.43
C SER A 48 -6.18 4.81 4.40
N GLY A 49 -6.28 5.40 5.58
CA GLY A 49 -5.22 5.33 6.58
C GLY A 49 -5.03 3.93 7.16
N THR A 50 -6.13 3.22 7.46
CA THR A 50 -6.08 1.85 7.97
C THR A 50 -5.54 0.88 6.92
N ALA A 51 -6.00 0.96 5.68
CA ALA A 51 -5.50 0.14 4.58
C ALA A 51 -4.01 0.39 4.35
N TYR A 52 -3.58 1.66 4.33
CA TYR A 52 -2.16 2.01 4.24
C TYR A 52 -1.34 1.39 5.37
N ALA A 53 -1.81 1.47 6.62
CA ALA A 53 -1.12 0.89 7.77
C ALA A 53 -0.98 -0.64 7.65
N ILE A 54 -2.09 -1.33 7.35
CA ILE A 54 -2.12 -2.79 7.19
C ILE A 54 -1.24 -3.22 6.01
N GLY A 55 -1.43 -2.59 4.84
CA GLY A 55 -0.70 -2.94 3.61
C GLY A 55 0.81 -2.74 3.76
N THR A 56 1.23 -1.61 4.32
CA THR A 56 2.66 -1.31 4.48
C THR A 56 3.33 -2.11 5.59
N MET A 57 2.62 -2.44 6.69
CA MET A 57 3.14 -3.36 7.70
C MET A 57 3.31 -4.77 7.13
N LEU A 58 2.34 -5.23 6.33
CA LEU A 58 2.41 -6.51 5.65
C LEU A 58 3.56 -6.53 4.64
N ASP A 59 3.73 -5.46 3.87
CA ASP A 59 4.84 -5.31 2.92
C ASP A 59 6.20 -5.49 3.62
N VAL A 60 6.43 -4.77 4.73
CA VAL A 60 7.65 -4.91 5.55
C VAL A 60 7.85 -6.35 6.02
N TYR A 61 6.78 -6.99 6.51
CA TYR A 61 6.86 -8.34 7.05
C TYR A 61 7.14 -9.38 5.97
N VAL A 62 6.38 -9.34 4.87
CA VAL A 62 6.54 -10.28 3.74
C VAL A 62 7.89 -10.08 3.06
N PHE A 63 8.30 -8.82 2.84
CA PHE A 63 9.61 -8.49 2.30
C PHE A 63 10.72 -9.14 3.11
N GLN A 64 10.71 -8.94 4.43
CA GLN A 64 11.73 -9.50 5.32
C GLN A 64 11.73 -11.05 5.28
N ALA A 65 10.55 -11.68 5.39
CA ALA A 65 10.41 -13.12 5.39
C ALA A 65 10.94 -13.79 4.10
N ILE A 66 10.72 -13.14 2.95
CA ILE A 66 11.20 -13.63 1.67
C ILE A 66 12.71 -13.36 1.51
N ARG A 67 13.14 -12.19 1.95
CA ARG A 67 14.54 -11.78 1.91
C ARG A 67 15.46 -12.72 2.71
N GLU A 68 14.97 -13.27 3.81
CA GLU A 68 15.69 -14.25 4.63
C GLU A 68 15.78 -15.65 3.98
N ARG A 69 14.89 -15.95 3.01
CA ARG A 69 14.78 -17.28 2.37
C ARG A 69 15.26 -17.30 0.92
N SER A 70 15.48 -16.14 0.31
CA SER A 70 15.82 -16.05 -1.13
C SER A 70 16.92 -15.02 -1.36
N ASP A 71 17.95 -15.43 -2.07
CA ASP A 71 19.04 -14.54 -2.53
C ASP A 71 18.68 -13.73 -3.76
N ASN A 72 17.54 -14.03 -4.42
CA ASN A 72 17.08 -13.32 -5.57
C ASN A 72 16.64 -11.90 -5.19
N TRP A 73 17.32 -10.89 -5.74
CA TRP A 73 17.09 -9.47 -5.42
C TRP A 73 15.66 -9.00 -5.71
N TRP A 74 14.99 -9.58 -6.70
CA TRP A 74 13.64 -9.22 -7.15
C TRP A 74 12.52 -9.94 -6.38
N ALA A 75 12.80 -11.11 -5.79
CA ALA A 75 11.76 -11.96 -5.18
C ALA A 75 11.08 -11.28 -4.00
N ALA A 76 11.85 -10.70 -3.08
CA ALA A 76 11.29 -10.01 -1.92
C ALA A 76 10.43 -8.80 -2.34
N PRO A 77 10.90 -7.83 -3.15
CA PRO A 77 10.08 -6.68 -3.52
C PRO A 77 8.88 -7.07 -4.41
N ALA A 78 8.99 -8.08 -5.27
CA ALA A 78 7.87 -8.50 -6.10
C ALA A 78 6.75 -9.14 -5.28
N LEU A 79 7.07 -10.12 -4.45
CA LEU A 79 6.06 -10.84 -3.67
C LEU A 79 5.47 -10.00 -2.54
N SER A 80 6.27 -9.15 -1.88
CA SER A 80 5.74 -8.23 -0.87
C SER A 80 4.78 -7.21 -1.50
N THR A 81 5.13 -6.66 -2.67
CA THR A 81 4.27 -5.74 -3.40
C THR A 81 2.94 -6.40 -3.80
N ILE A 82 2.96 -7.63 -4.30
CA ILE A 82 1.72 -8.36 -4.64
C ILE A 82 0.86 -8.56 -3.39
N ALA A 83 1.43 -9.11 -2.32
CA ALA A 83 0.69 -9.37 -1.08
C ALA A 83 0.13 -8.08 -0.45
N ALA A 84 0.94 -7.03 -0.36
CA ALA A 84 0.53 -5.75 0.19
C ALA A 84 -0.58 -5.10 -0.64
N ASN A 85 -0.48 -5.10 -1.97
CA ASN A 85 -1.51 -4.52 -2.84
C ASN A 85 -2.86 -5.25 -2.75
N ILE A 86 -2.85 -6.57 -2.61
CA ILE A 86 -4.08 -7.34 -2.41
C ILE A 86 -4.75 -6.90 -1.09
N ILE A 87 -4.05 -6.99 0.01
CA ILE A 87 -4.60 -6.71 1.34
C ILE A 87 -4.98 -5.24 1.49
N ASP A 88 -4.10 -4.30 1.11
CA ASP A 88 -4.36 -2.86 1.13
C ASP A 88 -5.64 -2.52 0.35
N THR A 89 -5.73 -2.96 -0.89
CA THR A 89 -6.85 -2.60 -1.77
C THR A 89 -8.17 -3.21 -1.31
N TYR A 90 -8.20 -4.50 -0.97
CA TYR A 90 -9.42 -5.11 -0.49
C TYR A 90 -9.86 -4.56 0.87
N SER A 91 -8.93 -4.30 1.79
CA SER A 91 -9.24 -3.64 3.07
C SER A 91 -9.82 -2.25 2.87
N PHE A 92 -9.20 -1.46 1.97
CA PHE A 92 -9.70 -0.11 1.65
C PHE A 92 -11.12 -0.15 1.10
N PHE A 93 -11.36 -0.91 0.03
CA PHE A 93 -12.68 -0.94 -0.61
C PHE A 93 -13.75 -1.54 0.28
N TYR A 94 -13.41 -2.52 1.10
CA TYR A 94 -14.32 -3.07 2.10
C TYR A 94 -14.74 -2.02 3.13
N VAL A 95 -13.79 -1.37 3.78
CA VAL A 95 -14.08 -0.37 4.83
C VAL A 95 -14.75 0.87 4.24
N ALA A 96 -14.29 1.35 3.08
CA ALA A 96 -14.81 2.56 2.47
C ALA A 96 -16.21 2.39 1.88
N PHE A 97 -16.46 1.28 1.19
CA PHE A 97 -17.63 1.19 0.31
C PHE A 97 -18.57 0.02 0.60
N ALA A 98 -18.14 -1.08 1.23
CA ALA A 98 -19.04 -2.22 1.44
C ALA A 98 -20.31 -1.78 2.18
N GLY A 99 -21.47 -2.04 1.57
CA GLY A 99 -22.77 -1.65 2.10
C GLY A 99 -23.04 -0.14 2.12
N SER A 100 -22.29 0.69 1.36
CA SER A 100 -22.58 2.13 1.27
C SER A 100 -23.91 2.37 0.57
N LEU A 101 -24.65 3.39 1.04
CA LEU A 101 -25.94 3.80 0.49
C LEU A 101 -25.76 5.01 -0.43
N ASP A 102 -26.68 5.16 -1.38
CA ASP A 102 -26.82 6.38 -2.19
C ASP A 102 -27.59 7.48 -1.43
N ALA A 103 -27.84 8.62 -2.11
CA ALA A 103 -28.56 9.74 -1.54
C ALA A 103 -30.02 9.41 -1.21
N GLU A 104 -30.61 8.43 -1.87
CA GLU A 104 -31.98 7.96 -1.70
C GLU A 104 -32.07 6.86 -0.62
N GLY A 105 -30.94 6.45 0.00
CA GLY A 105 -30.89 5.44 1.04
C GLY A 105 -30.89 3.99 0.53
N ASN A 106 -30.77 3.77 -0.78
CA ASN A 106 -30.64 2.44 -1.36
C ASN A 106 -29.18 2.01 -1.38
N LEU A 107 -28.94 0.69 -1.54
CA LEU A 107 -27.57 0.18 -1.68
C LEU A 107 -26.94 0.75 -2.96
N SER A 108 -25.87 1.52 -2.80
CA SER A 108 -25.17 2.11 -3.94
C SER A 108 -24.54 1.05 -4.84
N TRP A 109 -24.34 1.38 -6.12
CA TRP A 109 -23.69 0.44 -7.04
C TRP A 109 -22.31 0.01 -6.52
N ILE A 110 -21.50 0.95 -6.02
CA ILE A 110 -20.19 0.64 -5.46
C ILE A 110 -20.29 -0.15 -4.16
N GLY A 111 -21.32 0.12 -3.35
CA GLY A 111 -21.60 -0.62 -2.11
C GLY A 111 -21.90 -2.09 -2.35
N ALA A 112 -22.61 -2.40 -3.47
CA ALA A 112 -22.92 -3.75 -3.89
C ALA A 112 -21.73 -4.44 -4.58
N ASN A 113 -20.93 -3.68 -5.36
CA ASN A 113 -19.90 -4.22 -6.27
C ASN A 113 -18.47 -3.84 -5.85
N TRP A 114 -18.25 -3.46 -4.61
CA TRP A 114 -16.95 -3.02 -4.11
C TRP A 114 -15.81 -4.02 -4.41
N HIS A 115 -16.11 -5.31 -4.35
CA HIS A 115 -15.15 -6.39 -4.61
C HIS A 115 -14.67 -6.43 -6.06
N VAL A 116 -15.54 -6.12 -7.04
CA VAL A 116 -15.16 -6.03 -8.45
C VAL A 116 -14.24 -4.85 -8.70
N VAL A 117 -14.54 -3.71 -8.07
CA VAL A 117 -13.69 -2.52 -8.15
C VAL A 117 -12.34 -2.76 -7.48
N ALA A 118 -12.35 -3.41 -6.31
CA ALA A 118 -11.13 -3.81 -5.60
C ALA A 118 -10.25 -4.74 -6.46
N GLN A 119 -10.85 -5.73 -7.11
CA GLN A 119 -10.13 -6.67 -7.97
C GLN A 119 -9.44 -5.95 -9.14
N ASN A 120 -10.16 -5.10 -9.87
CA ASN A 120 -9.61 -4.37 -11.01
C ASN A 120 -8.49 -3.41 -10.55
N ASN A 121 -8.69 -2.71 -9.43
CA ASN A 121 -7.69 -1.81 -8.87
C ASN A 121 -6.42 -2.57 -8.42
N THR A 122 -6.60 -3.71 -7.75
CA THR A 122 -5.49 -4.59 -7.33
C THR A 122 -4.68 -5.07 -8.53
N LEU A 123 -5.36 -5.56 -9.56
CA LEU A 123 -4.69 -6.04 -10.77
C LEU A 123 -3.87 -4.94 -11.43
N THR A 124 -4.45 -3.76 -11.58
CA THR A 124 -3.75 -2.58 -12.14
C THR A 124 -2.51 -2.22 -11.32
N LYS A 125 -2.64 -2.14 -9.98
CA LYS A 125 -1.52 -1.84 -9.07
C LYS A 125 -0.40 -2.88 -9.18
N ILE A 126 -0.72 -4.17 -9.24
CA ILE A 126 0.26 -5.25 -9.38
C ILE A 126 0.98 -5.12 -10.72
N VAL A 127 0.27 -4.96 -11.82
CA VAL A 127 0.86 -4.83 -13.16
C VAL A 127 1.80 -3.63 -13.22
N VAL A 128 1.35 -2.45 -12.77
CA VAL A 128 2.18 -1.25 -12.73
C VAL A 128 3.38 -1.43 -11.79
N GLY A 129 3.16 -2.03 -10.62
CA GLY A 129 4.21 -2.31 -9.64
C GLY A 129 5.32 -3.19 -10.21
N LEU A 130 4.96 -4.27 -10.90
CA LEU A 130 5.94 -5.20 -11.47
C LEU A 130 6.63 -4.64 -12.71
N ILE A 131 5.92 -3.92 -13.58
CA ILE A 131 6.49 -3.44 -14.84
C ILE A 131 7.31 -2.16 -14.64
N VAL A 132 6.89 -1.27 -13.76
CA VAL A 132 7.51 0.06 -13.57
C VAL A 132 8.42 0.09 -12.35
N PHE A 133 7.88 -0.25 -11.17
CA PHE A 133 8.62 -0.06 -9.93
C PHE A 133 9.67 -1.13 -9.67
N LEU A 134 9.45 -2.38 -10.09
CA LEU A 134 10.43 -3.44 -9.86
C LEU A 134 11.74 -3.22 -10.63
N PRO A 135 11.74 -2.87 -11.94
CA PRO A 135 12.96 -2.51 -12.64
C PRO A 135 13.64 -1.25 -12.07
N ALA A 136 12.84 -0.22 -11.71
CA ALA A 136 13.38 1.00 -11.10
C ALA A 136 14.07 0.71 -9.75
N TYR A 137 13.49 -0.17 -8.94
CA TYR A 137 14.08 -0.65 -7.70
C TYR A 137 15.43 -1.36 -7.94
N GLY A 138 15.51 -2.23 -8.96
CA GLY A 138 16.74 -2.92 -9.33
C GLY A 138 17.88 -1.96 -9.73
N VAL A 139 17.55 -0.94 -10.54
CA VAL A 139 18.51 0.10 -10.93
C VAL A 139 19.00 0.90 -9.73
N LEU A 140 18.08 1.33 -8.86
CA LEU A 140 18.42 2.10 -7.64
C LEU A 140 19.29 1.28 -6.71
N LEU A 141 18.94 0.01 -6.49
CA LEU A 141 19.71 -0.90 -5.66
C LEU A 141 21.14 -1.09 -6.15
N ASN A 142 21.30 -1.27 -7.46
CA ASN A 142 22.63 -1.43 -8.08
C ASN A 142 23.48 -0.17 -7.87
N ARG A 143 22.90 1.02 -8.04
CA ARG A 143 23.62 2.29 -7.79
C ARG A 143 24.05 2.43 -6.32
N LEU A 144 23.17 2.10 -5.36
CA LEU A 144 23.50 2.19 -3.94
C LEU A 144 24.59 1.18 -3.53
N GLN A 145 24.57 -0.03 -4.07
CA GLN A 145 25.61 -1.03 -3.81
C GLN A 145 26.98 -0.62 -4.38
N VAL A 146 27.01 0.05 -5.53
CA VAL A 146 28.25 0.59 -6.11
C VAL A 146 28.82 1.70 -5.24
N ILE A 147 27.98 2.58 -4.68
CA ILE A 147 28.41 3.66 -3.77
C ILE A 147 28.95 3.07 -2.46
N GLY A 148 28.30 2.05 -1.92
CA GLY A 148 28.71 1.38 -0.67
C GLY A 148 30.02 0.61 -0.76
N LYS A 149 30.41 0.15 -1.97
CA LYS A 149 31.70 -0.53 -2.22
C LYS A 149 32.88 0.42 -2.41
N LYS A 150 32.63 1.73 -2.56
CA LYS A 150 33.67 2.76 -2.70
C LYS A 150 34.10 3.43 -1.40
N LYS A 151 33.51 3.01 -0.28
CA LYS A 151 33.95 3.36 1.08
C LYS A 151 34.62 2.18 1.74
#